data_09c3cae8d63292a65b648892d26a78a0
#
_entry.id   09c3cae8d63292a65b648892d26a78a0
#
_cell.length_a   1.000
_cell.length_b   1.000
_cell.length_c   1.000
_cell.angle_alpha   90.00
_cell.angle_beta   90.00
_cell.angle_gamma   90.00
#
_symmetry.space_group_name_H-M   'P 1'
#
loop_
_entity.id
_entity.type
_entity.pdbx_description
1 polymer ?
#
loop_
_entity_poly.entity_id
_entity_poly.type
_entity_poly.pdbx_seq_one_letter_code
_entity_poly.pdbx_strand_id
1 'polypeptide(L)'
;MALRNPKKQHCGTFNPYPSGVFTRYQSKVIGNLFLLKPLLTLLGLEDIVDSVCPPASNRANVSVGEVCKILVLNRLNSPMPLYKVEDWADHVSAIDLFGVPPYLLNDDKLGRCLELLAAYSDDVEALLCLKLIRDFGVSPELVIWDSTSFYFEGAYDDSELVMFGYAVEGRTDAKRVRIGMCIDAGTGIPLTSSREPGKKPDSELVVDNLETLKAALSKAGRADYVVVADRAPASVKNVFLLDSKGTKFVAPADDDDCYARLILETSDDEFQEADYRSKDGEPFFIAERGICLHRKLDGEERRDESGWFRAIVVKSPSKLKVDEMKRAKEIETIDAWLRDVRDNKINKRRYKRFDYVDKRIDAFFSGPLCKCRKIYNPRVTGDDGRLAFTWSVDEEALQRLIAPSGKYVVVSNQRDPAVSAADIFLTSRRRSHIETRMRYLKSQLKVRPVFLESDMRIRGLAFVTNLALVVYCLLDHMLKKAGIDESVRELFLDFDQIALTKAKLPNGAEVSHVENALPFHYRILDRLGLLIGEYRPPQA
;
A
#
# COMPACT_ATOMS: atom_id res chain seq x y z
N MET A 1 9.38 30.51 -0.22
CA MET A 1 10.15 31.08 0.91
C MET A 1 10.00 30.08 2.05
N ALA A 2 11.05 29.31 2.33
CA ALA A 2 11.00 28.21 3.31
C ALA A 2 10.70 28.80 4.71
N LEU A 3 9.69 28.25 5.37
CA LEU A 3 9.33 28.57 6.76
C LEU A 3 10.30 27.80 7.69
N ARG A 4 11.59 28.23 7.73
CA ARG A 4 12.57 27.60 8.61
C ARG A 4 12.22 27.89 10.06
N ASN A 5 12.11 26.81 10.85
CA ASN A 5 12.00 26.82 12.30
C ASN A 5 13.23 27.54 12.89
N PRO A 6 13.08 28.60 13.69
CA PRO A 6 14.20 29.17 14.42
C PRO A 6 14.72 28.13 15.41
N LYS A 7 16.04 27.92 15.43
CA LYS A 7 16.76 26.99 16.32
C LYS A 7 16.14 27.02 17.71
N LYS A 8 15.87 25.81 18.27
CA LYS A 8 15.42 25.56 19.65
C LYS A 8 16.14 26.49 20.65
N GLN A 9 15.57 27.65 20.90
CA GLN A 9 15.86 28.37 22.13
C GLN A 9 14.88 27.83 23.15
N HIS A 10 15.40 27.31 24.26
CA HIS A 10 14.60 27.03 25.44
C HIS A 10 13.90 28.32 25.84
N CYS A 11 12.69 28.52 25.38
CA CYS A 11 11.83 29.57 25.82
C CYS A 11 11.36 29.11 27.22
N GLY A 12 11.82 29.83 28.24
CA GLY A 12 11.30 29.64 29.58
C GLY A 12 9.78 29.72 29.53
N THR A 13 9.10 28.90 30.31
CA THR A 13 7.65 28.87 30.48
C THR A 13 7.17 30.30 30.73
N PHE A 14 6.63 30.97 29.69
CA PHE A 14 5.97 32.23 29.86
C PHE A 14 4.64 31.93 30.55
N ASN A 15 4.60 32.16 31.87
CA ASN A 15 3.36 32.18 32.63
C ASN A 15 2.72 33.56 32.45
N PRO A 16 1.66 33.68 31.63
CA PRO A 16 1.02 34.99 31.41
C PRO A 16 0.29 35.53 32.64
N TYR A 17 0.29 34.78 33.73
CA TYR A 17 -0.39 35.17 34.97
C TYR A 17 0.58 35.19 36.16
N PRO A 18 0.46 36.16 37.06
CA PRO A 18 1.30 36.25 38.27
C PRO A 18 1.18 35.03 39.15
N SER A 19 2.27 34.56 39.72
CA SER A 19 2.30 33.46 40.68
C SER A 19 1.33 33.73 41.84
N GLY A 20 0.39 32.79 42.06
CA GLY A 20 -0.63 32.87 43.12
C GLY A 20 -2.06 33.12 42.65
N VAL A 21 -2.31 33.29 41.37
CA VAL A 21 -3.65 33.50 40.80
C VAL A 21 -4.47 32.22 40.63
N PHE A 22 -3.84 31.02 40.66
CA PHE A 22 -4.52 29.75 40.41
C PHE A 22 -4.64 28.91 41.67
N THR A 23 -5.81 28.26 41.84
CA THR A 23 -6.04 27.27 42.89
C THR A 23 -5.71 25.83 42.40
N ARG A 24 -5.72 25.60 41.12
CA ARG A 24 -5.36 24.33 40.47
C ARG A 24 -4.84 24.61 39.06
N TYR A 25 -3.74 23.94 38.72
CA TYR A 25 -3.08 24.02 37.41
C TYR A 25 -2.80 22.62 36.90
N GLN A 26 -3.21 22.33 35.66
CA GLN A 26 -2.94 21.07 35.00
C GLN A 26 -2.57 21.35 33.54
N SER A 27 -1.38 20.89 33.13
CA SER A 27 -0.92 20.98 31.74
C SER A 27 -0.71 19.57 31.18
N LYS A 28 -1.22 19.30 29.98
CA LYS A 28 -1.07 18.03 29.27
C LYS A 28 -0.61 18.28 27.85
N VAL A 29 0.41 17.55 27.40
CA VAL A 29 0.93 17.62 26.04
C VAL A 29 -0.08 17.00 25.08
N ILE A 30 -0.59 17.78 24.16
CA ILE A 30 -1.55 17.36 23.13
C ILE A 30 -0.87 17.13 21.76
N GLY A 31 0.31 17.74 21.56
CA GLY A 31 1.12 17.55 20.38
C GLY A 31 0.38 17.86 19.07
N ASN A 32 0.55 16.98 18.09
CA ASN A 32 -0.08 17.11 16.78
C ASN A 32 -1.62 17.01 16.80
N LEU A 33 -2.26 16.68 17.93
CA LEU A 33 -3.72 16.74 18.04
C LEU A 33 -4.24 18.17 17.87
N PHE A 34 -3.41 19.19 18.15
CA PHE A 34 -3.71 20.59 17.88
C PHE A 34 -3.98 20.87 16.39
N LEU A 35 -3.33 20.14 15.50
CA LEU A 35 -3.53 20.17 14.05
C LEU A 35 -4.61 19.17 13.58
N LEU A 36 -4.61 17.95 14.14
CA LEU A 36 -5.45 16.86 13.66
C LEU A 36 -6.92 17.00 14.03
N LYS A 37 -7.23 17.58 15.20
CA LYS A 37 -8.62 17.82 15.64
C LYS A 37 -9.38 18.68 14.61
N PRO A 38 -8.94 19.90 14.24
CA PRO A 38 -9.64 20.71 13.25
C PRO A 38 -9.67 20.05 11.86
N LEU A 39 -8.65 19.30 11.48
CA LEU A 39 -8.64 18.55 10.22
C LEU A 39 -9.75 17.49 10.17
N LEU A 40 -9.91 16.70 11.22
CA LEU A 40 -10.98 15.70 11.30
C LEU A 40 -12.37 16.33 11.38
N THR A 41 -12.50 17.48 12.03
CA THR A 41 -13.74 18.26 12.03
C THR A 41 -14.09 18.74 10.62
N LEU A 42 -13.12 19.28 9.88
CA LEU A 42 -13.30 19.70 8.48
C LEU A 42 -13.66 18.51 7.57
N LEU A 43 -13.03 17.35 7.79
CA LEU A 43 -13.33 16.12 7.06
C LEU A 43 -14.74 15.60 7.38
N GLY A 44 -15.28 15.88 8.58
CA GLY A 44 -16.57 15.39 9.03
C GLY A 44 -16.59 13.88 9.27
N LEU A 45 -15.46 13.30 9.70
CA LEU A 45 -15.32 11.84 9.85
C LEU A 45 -16.35 11.25 10.83
N GLU A 46 -16.60 11.94 11.94
CA GLU A 46 -17.55 11.53 12.97
C GLU A 46 -18.97 11.45 12.38
N ASP A 47 -19.44 12.51 11.73
CA ASP A 47 -20.76 12.59 11.12
C ASP A 47 -20.95 11.53 10.01
N ILE A 48 -19.91 11.29 9.20
CA ILE A 48 -19.93 10.25 8.16
C ILE A 48 -20.14 8.88 8.80
N VAL A 49 -19.38 8.54 9.83
CA VAL A 49 -19.49 7.23 10.51
C VAL A 49 -20.85 7.08 11.18
N ASP A 50 -21.31 8.09 11.92
CA ASP A 50 -22.58 8.04 12.65
C ASP A 50 -23.80 8.06 11.72
N SER A 51 -23.66 8.52 10.48
CA SER A 51 -24.73 8.48 9.48
C SER A 51 -25.04 7.06 8.98
N VAL A 52 -24.10 6.12 9.09
CA VAL A 52 -24.25 4.74 8.58
C VAL A 52 -24.13 3.67 9.67
N CYS A 53 -23.35 3.90 10.71
CA CYS A 53 -23.18 2.95 11.79
C CYS A 53 -24.31 3.10 12.85
N PRO A 54 -25.02 2.03 13.22
CA PRO A 54 -25.95 2.09 14.34
C PRO A 54 -25.21 2.33 15.65
N PRO A 55 -25.88 2.88 16.69
CA PRO A 55 -25.29 3.00 18.02
C PRO A 55 -24.78 1.65 18.55
N ALA A 56 -23.61 1.62 19.16
CA ALA A 56 -23.01 0.39 19.71
C ALA A 56 -23.88 -0.26 20.82
N SER A 57 -24.77 0.50 21.45
CA SER A 57 -25.82 0.02 22.35
C SER A 57 -26.88 1.11 22.55
N ASN A 58 -28.09 0.74 22.99
CA ASN A 58 -29.19 1.68 23.30
C ASN A 58 -28.84 2.64 24.47
N ARG A 59 -27.75 2.41 25.21
CA ARG A 59 -27.29 3.23 26.34
C ARG A 59 -25.85 3.77 26.07
N ALA A 60 -25.46 3.90 24.81
CA ALA A 60 -24.14 4.38 24.47
C ALA A 60 -24.04 5.88 24.78
N ASN A 61 -23.13 6.25 25.68
CA ASN A 61 -22.82 7.64 26.02
C ASN A 61 -21.80 8.28 25.07
N VAL A 62 -21.29 7.51 24.11
CA VAL A 62 -20.31 7.93 23.09
C VAL A 62 -20.69 7.23 21.79
N SER A 63 -20.73 7.95 20.68
CA SER A 63 -21.09 7.41 19.38
C SER A 63 -19.98 6.55 18.76
N VAL A 64 -20.31 5.80 17.70
CA VAL A 64 -19.31 5.02 16.94
C VAL A 64 -18.37 5.97 16.21
N GLY A 65 -18.86 7.10 15.70
CA GLY A 65 -18.08 8.13 15.04
C GLY A 65 -17.08 8.81 15.98
N GLU A 66 -17.49 9.14 17.22
CA GLU A 66 -16.58 9.68 18.23
C GLU A 66 -15.47 8.69 18.56
N VAL A 67 -15.79 7.41 18.76
CA VAL A 67 -14.79 6.35 19.00
C VAL A 67 -13.86 6.19 17.79
N CYS A 68 -14.41 6.17 16.57
CA CYS A 68 -13.63 6.10 15.34
C CYS A 68 -12.65 7.26 15.24
N LYS A 69 -13.11 8.50 15.45
CA LYS A 69 -12.27 9.70 15.48
C LYS A 69 -11.12 9.56 16.49
N ILE A 70 -11.40 9.14 17.71
CA ILE A 70 -10.42 8.96 18.76
C ILE A 70 -9.38 7.87 18.39
N LEU A 71 -9.83 6.75 17.84
CA LEU A 71 -8.93 5.69 17.40
C LEU A 71 -8.04 6.14 16.24
N VAL A 72 -8.56 6.90 15.26
CA VAL A 72 -7.76 7.50 14.17
C VAL A 72 -6.71 8.46 14.72
N LEU A 73 -7.10 9.32 15.66
CA LEU A 73 -6.18 10.24 16.33
C LEU A 73 -5.10 9.50 17.12
N ASN A 74 -5.47 8.45 17.84
CA ASN A 74 -4.49 7.61 18.52
C ASN A 74 -3.48 7.00 17.56
N ARG A 75 -3.91 6.49 16.38
CA ARG A 75 -2.99 5.96 15.35
C ARG A 75 -2.01 7.03 14.83
N LEU A 76 -2.44 8.27 14.69
CA LEU A 76 -1.63 9.37 14.14
C LEU A 76 -0.75 10.08 15.17
N ASN A 77 -1.16 10.10 16.44
CA ASN A 77 -0.45 10.79 17.52
C ASN A 77 0.52 9.82 18.23
N SER A 78 -0.01 8.79 18.88
CA SER A 78 0.77 7.82 19.64
C SER A 78 0.08 6.46 19.60
N PRO A 79 0.36 5.60 18.60
CA PRO A 79 -0.32 4.32 18.43
C PRO A 79 -0.17 3.41 19.66
N MET A 80 -1.30 3.08 20.31
CA MET A 80 -1.38 2.22 21.49
C MET A 80 -2.25 1.00 21.20
N PRO A 81 -2.02 -0.14 21.88
CA PRO A 81 -2.98 -1.24 21.93
C PRO A 81 -4.31 -0.79 22.53
N LEU A 82 -5.42 -1.46 22.17
CA LEU A 82 -6.76 -1.04 22.60
C LEU A 82 -6.89 -0.87 24.12
N TYR A 83 -6.34 -1.80 24.90
CA TYR A 83 -6.38 -1.76 26.37
C TYR A 83 -5.60 -0.59 27.00
N LYS A 84 -4.83 0.18 26.20
CA LYS A 84 -4.11 1.39 26.62
C LYS A 84 -4.67 2.67 26.02
N VAL A 85 -5.73 2.60 25.26
CA VAL A 85 -6.34 3.80 24.64
C VAL A 85 -6.97 4.69 25.72
N GLU A 86 -7.53 4.12 26.79
CA GLU A 86 -8.02 4.86 27.95
C GLU A 86 -6.88 5.68 28.61
N ASP A 87 -5.73 5.05 28.88
CA ASP A 87 -4.56 5.73 29.46
C ASP A 87 -4.05 6.85 28.55
N TRP A 88 -3.97 6.59 27.24
CA TRP A 88 -3.58 7.60 26.26
C TRP A 88 -4.56 8.77 26.22
N ALA A 89 -5.87 8.48 26.24
CA ALA A 89 -6.92 9.49 26.22
C ALA A 89 -6.86 10.41 27.44
N ASP A 90 -6.56 9.85 28.62
CA ASP A 90 -6.30 10.66 29.83
C ASP A 90 -5.04 11.51 29.67
N HIS A 91 -3.97 10.94 29.11
CA HIS A 91 -2.69 11.63 28.92
C HIS A 91 -2.83 12.89 28.05
N VAL A 92 -3.59 12.80 26.94
CA VAL A 92 -3.78 13.90 25.98
C VAL A 92 -5.01 14.76 26.30
N SER A 93 -5.64 14.60 27.46
CA SER A 93 -6.84 15.35 27.85
C SER A 93 -8.01 15.21 26.87
N ALA A 94 -8.34 13.98 26.49
CA ALA A 94 -9.40 13.70 25.52
C ALA A 94 -10.76 14.28 25.93
N ILE A 95 -11.06 14.35 27.23
CA ILE A 95 -12.28 15.01 27.73
C ILE A 95 -12.34 16.49 27.34
N ASP A 96 -11.21 17.18 27.37
CA ASP A 96 -11.14 18.60 27.09
C ASP A 96 -11.09 18.89 25.58
N LEU A 97 -10.45 17.97 24.84
CA LEU A 97 -10.34 18.10 23.39
C LEU A 97 -11.58 17.64 22.65
N PHE A 98 -12.25 16.58 23.12
CA PHE A 98 -13.29 15.88 22.38
C PHE A 98 -14.59 15.69 23.18
N GLY A 99 -14.64 16.09 24.45
CA GLY A 99 -15.80 15.87 25.31
C GLY A 99 -15.99 14.43 25.79
N VAL A 100 -15.04 13.53 25.51
CA VAL A 100 -15.16 12.10 25.81
C VAL A 100 -14.34 11.75 27.04
N PRO A 101 -14.96 11.35 28.15
CA PRO A 101 -14.27 10.87 29.34
C PRO A 101 -13.48 9.59 29.04
N PRO A 102 -12.19 9.50 29.48
CA PRO A 102 -11.34 8.34 29.19
C PRO A 102 -11.93 6.99 29.59
N TYR A 103 -12.61 6.90 30.73
CA TYR A 103 -13.23 5.65 31.22
C TYR A 103 -14.33 5.08 30.28
N LEU A 104 -14.83 5.89 29.34
CA LEU A 104 -15.75 5.44 28.28
C LEU A 104 -15.03 4.76 27.11
N LEU A 105 -13.70 4.77 27.08
CA LEU A 105 -12.86 4.19 26.03
C LEU A 105 -12.23 2.85 26.47
N ASN A 106 -12.97 2.07 27.26
CA ASN A 106 -12.51 0.76 27.66
C ASN A 106 -12.50 -0.25 26.50
N ASP A 107 -11.74 -1.30 26.67
CA ASP A 107 -11.45 -2.34 25.70
C ASP A 107 -12.69 -2.96 25.06
N ASP A 108 -13.68 -3.29 25.89
CA ASP A 108 -14.97 -3.87 25.45
C ASP A 108 -15.75 -2.95 24.52
N LYS A 109 -15.83 -1.66 24.86
CA LYS A 109 -16.54 -0.68 24.05
C LYS A 109 -15.80 -0.41 22.74
N LEU A 110 -14.49 -0.24 22.80
CA LEU A 110 -13.66 -0.10 21.62
C LEU A 110 -13.80 -1.31 20.70
N GLY A 111 -13.80 -2.53 21.27
CA GLY A 111 -14.01 -3.77 20.51
C GLY A 111 -15.34 -3.82 19.77
N ARG A 112 -16.46 -3.48 20.44
CA ARG A 112 -17.78 -3.40 19.79
C ARG A 112 -17.86 -2.34 18.70
N CYS A 113 -17.23 -1.20 18.90
CA CYS A 113 -17.16 -0.17 17.85
C CYS A 113 -16.35 -0.65 16.65
N LEU A 114 -15.23 -1.36 16.87
CA LEU A 114 -14.47 -1.95 15.76
C LEU A 114 -15.28 -2.99 14.97
N GLU A 115 -16.10 -3.78 15.62
CA GLU A 115 -17.00 -4.74 14.94
C GLU A 115 -18.01 -4.02 14.02
N LEU A 116 -18.61 -2.92 14.49
CA LEU A 116 -19.49 -2.08 13.67
C LEU A 116 -18.73 -1.40 12.53
N LEU A 117 -17.57 -0.81 12.81
CA LEU A 117 -16.75 -0.21 11.77
C LEU A 117 -16.32 -1.21 10.69
N ALA A 118 -16.08 -2.47 11.06
CA ALA A 118 -15.81 -3.53 10.09
C ALA A 118 -17.03 -3.84 9.21
N ALA A 119 -18.20 -3.92 9.82
CA ALA A 119 -19.44 -4.26 9.12
C ALA A 119 -19.91 -3.16 8.14
N TYR A 120 -19.68 -1.90 8.46
CA TYR A 120 -20.10 -0.74 7.66
C TYR A 120 -18.96 -0.03 6.92
N SER A 121 -17.77 -0.67 6.83
CA SER A 121 -16.58 -0.05 6.25
C SER A 121 -16.78 0.47 4.83
N ASP A 122 -17.46 -0.28 3.98
CA ASP A 122 -17.67 0.06 2.56
C ASP A 122 -18.57 1.28 2.40
N ASP A 123 -19.61 1.41 3.25
CA ASP A 123 -20.50 2.57 3.23
C ASP A 123 -19.79 3.82 3.75
N VAL A 124 -18.98 3.70 4.81
CA VAL A 124 -18.15 4.80 5.32
C VAL A 124 -17.14 5.24 4.25
N GLU A 125 -16.43 4.31 3.61
CA GLU A 125 -15.48 4.63 2.53
C GLU A 125 -16.17 5.31 1.33
N ALA A 126 -17.37 4.87 0.95
CA ALA A 126 -18.12 5.48 -0.15
C ALA A 126 -18.51 6.94 0.15
N LEU A 127 -19.00 7.23 1.37
CA LEU A 127 -19.30 8.59 1.78
C LEU A 127 -18.05 9.46 1.94
N LEU A 128 -16.98 8.89 2.47
CA LEU A 128 -15.70 9.57 2.61
C LEU A 128 -15.11 9.90 1.23
N CYS A 129 -15.15 8.96 0.27
CA CYS A 129 -14.75 9.18 -1.11
C CYS A 129 -15.53 10.34 -1.75
N LEU A 130 -16.86 10.36 -1.59
CA LEU A 130 -17.71 11.46 -2.06
C LEU A 130 -17.28 12.81 -1.44
N LYS A 131 -17.02 12.84 -0.13
CA LYS A 131 -16.56 14.03 0.59
C LYS A 131 -15.21 14.52 0.07
N LEU A 132 -14.25 13.60 -0.13
CA LEU A 132 -12.92 13.92 -0.67
C LEU A 132 -12.99 14.51 -2.09
N ILE A 133 -13.83 13.96 -2.95
CA ILE A 133 -14.04 14.47 -4.32
C ILE A 133 -14.67 15.86 -4.28
N ARG A 134 -15.74 16.05 -3.50
CA ARG A 134 -16.51 17.28 -3.51
C ARG A 134 -15.76 18.46 -2.85
N ASP A 135 -15.14 18.22 -1.69
CA ASP A 135 -14.68 19.31 -0.82
C ASP A 135 -13.15 19.50 -0.86
N PHE A 136 -12.39 18.46 -1.23
CA PHE A 136 -10.93 18.51 -1.21
C PHE A 136 -10.29 18.48 -2.61
N GLY A 137 -11.09 18.36 -3.67
CA GLY A 137 -10.63 18.41 -5.05
C GLY A 137 -9.90 17.13 -5.50
N VAL A 138 -10.23 15.98 -4.90
CA VAL A 138 -9.77 14.68 -5.38
C VAL A 138 -10.46 14.39 -6.71
N SER A 139 -9.68 14.05 -7.74
CA SER A 139 -10.20 13.73 -9.08
C SER A 139 -9.68 12.35 -9.52
N PRO A 140 -10.43 11.28 -9.24
CA PRO A 140 -9.98 9.91 -9.46
C PRO A 140 -10.08 9.47 -10.93
N GLU A 141 -9.44 10.22 -11.83
CA GLU A 141 -9.31 9.85 -13.25
C GLU A 141 -8.33 8.69 -13.44
N LEU A 142 -7.34 8.63 -12.55
CA LEU A 142 -6.35 7.56 -12.49
C LEU A 142 -6.28 7.01 -11.08
N VAL A 143 -6.57 5.72 -10.91
CA VAL A 143 -6.55 5.03 -9.64
C VAL A 143 -5.45 3.98 -9.66
N ILE A 144 -4.62 3.97 -8.64
CA ILE A 144 -3.60 2.93 -8.46
C ILE A 144 -4.15 1.89 -7.48
N TRP A 145 -4.14 0.62 -7.92
CA TRP A 145 -4.43 -0.50 -7.04
C TRP A 145 -3.13 -1.22 -6.64
N ASP A 146 -3.04 -1.56 -5.36
CA ASP A 146 -1.97 -2.42 -4.84
C ASP A 146 -2.44 -3.17 -3.58
N SER A 147 -1.71 -4.20 -3.20
CA SER A 147 -1.99 -5.00 -2.02
C SER A 147 -0.80 -5.06 -1.08
N THR A 148 -1.11 -5.25 0.19
CA THR A 148 -0.10 -5.46 1.23
C THR A 148 -0.54 -6.52 2.23
N SER A 149 0.36 -6.95 3.11
CA SER A 149 0.06 -7.91 4.17
C SER A 149 0.37 -7.33 5.54
N PHE A 150 -0.57 -7.52 6.47
CA PHE A 150 -0.30 -7.37 7.89
C PHE A 150 -0.02 -8.76 8.47
N TYR A 151 1.13 -8.91 9.10
CA TYR A 151 1.55 -10.17 9.72
C TYR A 151 1.17 -10.20 11.19
N PHE A 152 0.81 -11.37 11.67
CA PHE A 152 0.37 -11.61 13.04
C PHE A 152 1.28 -12.63 13.72
N GLU A 153 1.52 -12.43 15.00
CA GLU A 153 2.21 -13.36 15.88
C GLU A 153 1.18 -13.96 16.83
N GLY A 154 1.11 -15.29 16.91
CA GLY A 154 0.13 -16.02 17.70
C GLY A 154 -0.49 -17.19 16.95
N ALA A 155 -1.29 -17.99 17.66
CA ALA A 155 -1.87 -19.21 17.10
C ALA A 155 -2.95 -18.92 16.05
N TYR A 156 -3.96 -18.10 16.37
CA TYR A 156 -5.08 -17.77 15.47
C TYR A 156 -5.67 -18.98 14.75
N ASP A 157 -5.84 -20.11 15.45
CA ASP A 157 -6.21 -21.37 14.81
C ASP A 157 -7.68 -21.40 14.37
N ASP A 158 -8.54 -20.65 15.05
CA ASP A 158 -9.96 -20.51 14.72
C ASP A 158 -10.27 -19.32 13.80
N SER A 159 -9.25 -18.57 13.34
CA SER A 159 -9.45 -17.42 12.48
C SER A 159 -9.58 -17.83 11.01
N GLU A 160 -10.63 -17.34 10.34
CA GLU A 160 -10.80 -17.45 8.89
C GLU A 160 -10.10 -16.30 8.14
N LEU A 161 -9.67 -15.27 8.85
CA LEU A 161 -9.01 -14.07 8.31
C LEU A 161 -7.49 -14.16 8.41
N VAL A 162 -6.97 -14.48 9.62
CA VAL A 162 -5.54 -14.51 9.91
C VAL A 162 -4.97 -15.86 9.55
N MET A 163 -4.49 -16.00 8.33
CA MET A 163 -4.10 -17.28 7.74
C MET A 163 -2.68 -17.23 7.16
N PHE A 164 -2.06 -18.39 7.02
CA PHE A 164 -0.90 -18.54 6.13
C PHE A 164 -1.31 -18.32 4.69
N GLY A 165 -0.39 -17.81 3.87
CA GLY A 165 -0.63 -17.59 2.45
C GLY A 165 0.70 -17.57 1.68
N TYR A 166 0.65 -17.39 0.36
CA TYR A 166 1.85 -17.29 -0.46
C TYR A 166 2.71 -16.12 -0.02
N ALA A 167 4.01 -16.36 0.15
CA ALA A 167 4.96 -15.38 0.65
C ALA A 167 5.29 -14.35 -0.45
N VAL A 168 4.62 -13.22 -0.45
CA VAL A 168 4.96 -12.10 -1.34
C VAL A 168 6.25 -11.40 -0.89
N GLU A 169 6.54 -11.41 0.44
CA GLU A 169 7.70 -10.74 1.04
C GLU A 169 8.72 -11.72 1.66
N GLY A 170 8.71 -13.00 1.24
CA GLY A 170 9.65 -14.01 1.74
C GLY A 170 9.35 -14.57 3.15
N ARG A 171 8.33 -14.05 3.87
CA ARG A 171 7.92 -14.56 5.18
C ARG A 171 6.84 -15.62 5.05
N THR A 172 7.25 -16.88 4.96
CA THR A 172 6.34 -18.05 4.93
C THR A 172 5.93 -18.51 6.33
N ASP A 173 6.61 -18.01 7.37
CA ASP A 173 6.54 -18.44 8.77
C ASP A 173 5.45 -17.71 9.58
N ALA A 174 4.80 -16.68 9.02
CA ALA A 174 3.82 -15.87 9.74
C ALA A 174 2.44 -15.87 9.08
N LYS A 175 1.39 -16.00 9.90
CA LYS A 175 0.00 -15.77 9.50
C LYS A 175 -0.19 -14.27 9.17
N ARG A 176 -1.15 -13.96 8.29
CA ARG A 176 -1.37 -12.60 7.77
C ARG A 176 -2.81 -12.32 7.40
N VAL A 177 -3.12 -11.04 7.28
CA VAL A 177 -4.31 -10.49 6.64
C VAL A 177 -3.87 -9.73 5.39
N ARG A 178 -4.58 -9.90 4.29
CA ARG A 178 -4.35 -9.17 3.04
C ARG A 178 -5.15 -7.87 3.04
N ILE A 179 -4.49 -6.77 2.67
CA ILE A 179 -5.12 -5.47 2.50
C ILE A 179 -4.94 -5.05 1.04
N GLY A 180 -6.06 -4.90 0.34
CA GLY A 180 -6.08 -4.28 -0.98
C GLY A 180 -6.46 -2.80 -0.85
N MET A 181 -5.88 -1.92 -1.65
CA MET A 181 -6.21 -0.49 -1.66
C MET A 181 -6.30 0.07 -3.05
N CYS A 182 -7.31 0.92 -3.27
CA CYS A 182 -7.43 1.79 -4.42
C CYS A 182 -7.07 3.22 -3.99
N ILE A 183 -6.07 3.82 -4.62
CA ILE A 183 -5.51 5.13 -4.26
C ILE A 183 -5.65 6.07 -5.45
N ASP A 184 -6.12 7.29 -5.23
CA ASP A 184 -6.06 8.33 -6.25
C ASP A 184 -4.61 8.68 -6.61
N ALA A 185 -4.25 8.58 -7.88
CA ALA A 185 -2.88 8.78 -8.33
C ALA A 185 -2.40 10.23 -8.22
N GLY A 186 -3.33 11.18 -8.28
CA GLY A 186 -3.02 12.62 -8.22
C GLY A 186 -2.65 13.07 -6.82
N THR A 187 -3.41 12.63 -5.82
CA THR A 187 -3.26 13.07 -4.43
C THR A 187 -2.56 12.04 -3.54
N GLY A 188 -2.55 10.77 -3.93
CA GLY A 188 -2.08 9.66 -3.12
C GLY A 188 -3.00 9.32 -1.95
N ILE A 189 -4.27 9.76 -1.99
CA ILE A 189 -5.26 9.49 -0.96
C ILE A 189 -5.94 8.15 -1.24
N PRO A 190 -6.04 7.21 -0.26
CA PRO A 190 -6.84 6.01 -0.41
C PRO A 190 -8.32 6.34 -0.57
N LEU A 191 -8.97 5.74 -1.56
CA LEU A 191 -10.39 5.89 -1.86
C LEU A 191 -11.21 4.76 -1.27
N THR A 192 -10.76 3.52 -1.48
CA THR A 192 -11.37 2.29 -0.94
C THR A 192 -10.29 1.28 -0.54
N SER A 193 -10.64 0.39 0.38
CA SER A 193 -9.76 -0.69 0.82
C SER A 193 -10.54 -1.96 1.15
N SER A 194 -9.89 -3.12 1.12
CA SER A 194 -10.44 -4.38 1.59
C SER A 194 -9.51 -5.06 2.59
N ARG A 195 -10.05 -5.95 3.38
CA ARG A 195 -9.40 -6.72 4.45
C ARG A 195 -9.77 -8.17 4.30
N GLU A 196 -8.87 -8.95 3.72
CA GLU A 196 -9.16 -10.27 3.22
C GLU A 196 -8.28 -11.36 3.85
N PRO A 197 -8.73 -12.64 3.81
CA PRO A 197 -7.95 -13.76 4.33
C PRO A 197 -6.52 -13.79 3.77
N GLY A 198 -5.58 -14.15 4.64
CA GLY A 198 -4.16 -14.19 4.29
C GLY A 198 -3.80 -15.07 3.09
N LYS A 199 -4.64 -16.06 2.77
CA LYS A 199 -4.48 -16.98 1.63
C LYS A 199 -5.03 -16.45 0.30
N LYS A 200 -5.85 -15.36 0.30
CA LYS A 200 -6.50 -14.84 -0.91
C LYS A 200 -5.47 -14.34 -1.91
N PRO A 201 -5.47 -14.82 -3.17
CA PRO A 201 -4.51 -14.39 -4.19
C PRO A 201 -4.83 -12.96 -4.68
N ASP A 202 -3.80 -12.26 -5.16
CA ASP A 202 -3.95 -10.88 -5.70
C ASP A 202 -4.89 -10.82 -6.91
N SER A 203 -4.93 -11.88 -7.70
CA SER A 203 -5.82 -11.96 -8.87
C SER A 203 -7.31 -11.94 -8.53
N GLU A 204 -7.69 -12.41 -7.34
CA GLU A 204 -9.07 -12.33 -6.84
C GLU A 204 -9.29 -11.01 -6.07
N LEU A 205 -8.32 -10.64 -5.24
CA LEU A 205 -8.37 -9.45 -4.42
C LEU A 205 -8.58 -8.17 -5.25
N VAL A 206 -7.89 -8.05 -6.38
CA VAL A 206 -8.02 -6.89 -7.27
C VAL A 206 -9.43 -6.72 -7.81
N VAL A 207 -10.08 -7.81 -8.18
CA VAL A 207 -11.43 -7.77 -8.77
C VAL A 207 -12.44 -7.26 -7.75
N ASP A 208 -12.41 -7.80 -6.54
CA ASP A 208 -13.35 -7.42 -5.47
C ASP A 208 -13.14 -5.94 -5.06
N ASN A 209 -11.89 -5.50 -4.97
CA ASN A 209 -11.59 -4.10 -4.66
C ASN A 209 -12.07 -3.13 -5.74
N LEU A 210 -11.94 -3.51 -7.02
CA LEU A 210 -12.41 -2.67 -8.12
C LEU A 210 -13.93 -2.62 -8.20
N GLU A 211 -14.65 -3.64 -7.75
CA GLU A 211 -16.10 -3.58 -7.60
C GLU A 211 -16.53 -2.60 -6.52
N THR A 212 -15.90 -2.67 -5.34
CA THR A 212 -16.14 -1.70 -4.25
C THR A 212 -15.81 -0.27 -4.69
N LEU A 213 -14.68 -0.06 -5.38
CA LEU A 213 -14.31 1.24 -5.94
C LEU A 213 -15.36 1.75 -6.92
N LYS A 214 -15.79 0.90 -7.87
CA LYS A 214 -16.81 1.26 -8.87
C LYS A 214 -18.11 1.69 -8.21
N ALA A 215 -18.55 0.98 -7.18
CA ALA A 215 -19.75 1.34 -6.42
C ALA A 215 -19.60 2.69 -5.72
N ALA A 216 -18.46 2.95 -5.07
CA ALA A 216 -18.17 4.22 -4.40
C ALA A 216 -18.11 5.40 -5.39
N LEU A 217 -17.37 5.26 -6.49
CA LEU A 217 -17.23 6.30 -7.52
C LEU A 217 -18.55 6.58 -8.26
N SER A 218 -19.38 5.56 -8.49
CA SER A 218 -20.70 5.72 -9.10
C SER A 218 -21.62 6.58 -8.21
N LYS A 219 -21.59 6.41 -6.89
CA LYS A 219 -22.32 7.28 -5.93
C LYS A 219 -21.83 8.73 -6.03
N ALA A 220 -20.56 8.95 -6.39
CA ALA A 220 -19.97 10.28 -6.59
C ALA A 220 -20.17 10.84 -8.01
N GLY A 221 -20.90 10.15 -8.89
CA GLY A 221 -21.12 10.55 -10.28
C GLY A 221 -19.85 10.44 -11.16
N ARG A 222 -18.88 9.60 -10.74
CA ARG A 222 -17.61 9.37 -11.46
C ARG A 222 -17.60 7.95 -12.02
N ALA A 223 -17.75 7.83 -13.36
CA ALA A 223 -17.80 6.54 -14.04
C ALA A 223 -16.56 6.29 -14.92
N ASP A 224 -15.86 7.34 -15.32
CA ASP A 224 -14.70 7.25 -16.22
C ASP A 224 -13.39 7.41 -15.43
N TYR A 225 -12.70 6.30 -15.26
CA TYR A 225 -11.39 6.23 -14.61
C TYR A 225 -10.56 5.08 -15.18
N VAL A 226 -9.26 5.17 -15.03
CA VAL A 226 -8.31 4.12 -15.44
C VAL A 226 -7.65 3.56 -14.20
N VAL A 227 -7.58 2.23 -14.11
CA VAL A 227 -6.89 1.54 -13.02
C VAL A 227 -5.47 1.19 -13.46
N VAL A 228 -4.49 1.56 -12.65
CA VAL A 228 -3.11 1.10 -12.77
C VAL A 228 -2.81 0.15 -11.63
N ALA A 229 -2.30 -1.02 -11.94
CA ALA A 229 -1.93 -1.99 -10.92
C ALA A 229 -0.67 -2.75 -11.29
N ASP A 230 -0.20 -3.62 -10.40
CA ASP A 230 0.83 -4.60 -10.72
C ASP A 230 0.25 -5.73 -11.60
N ARG A 231 0.97 -6.80 -11.77
CA ARG A 231 0.66 -7.91 -12.69
C ARG A 231 -0.72 -8.55 -12.50
N ALA A 232 -1.31 -8.47 -11.30
CA ALA A 232 -2.56 -9.16 -10.96
C ALA A 232 -3.74 -8.91 -11.92
N PRO A 233 -4.01 -7.68 -12.41
CA PRO A 233 -5.05 -7.44 -13.41
C PRO A 233 -4.71 -7.98 -14.80
N ALA A 234 -3.44 -8.17 -15.13
CA ALA A 234 -3.00 -8.60 -16.46
C ALA A 234 -2.99 -10.12 -16.65
N SER A 235 -3.44 -10.91 -15.67
CA SER A 235 -3.74 -12.32 -15.91
C SER A 235 -4.87 -12.44 -16.94
N VAL A 236 -4.79 -13.40 -17.84
CA VAL A 236 -5.78 -13.57 -18.94
C VAL A 236 -7.21 -13.57 -18.39
N LYS A 237 -7.47 -14.28 -17.27
CA LYS A 237 -8.79 -14.31 -16.61
C LYS A 237 -9.28 -12.90 -16.23
N ASN A 238 -8.41 -12.10 -15.63
CA ASN A 238 -8.78 -10.77 -15.12
C ASN A 238 -8.94 -9.75 -16.25
N VAL A 239 -8.11 -9.83 -17.28
CA VAL A 239 -8.23 -8.96 -18.48
C VAL A 239 -9.63 -9.04 -19.06
N PHE A 240 -10.17 -10.25 -19.31
CA PHE A 240 -11.53 -10.44 -19.82
C PHE A 240 -12.59 -9.98 -18.81
N LEU A 241 -12.39 -10.24 -17.53
CA LEU A 241 -13.34 -9.87 -16.49
C LEU A 241 -13.44 -8.35 -16.33
N LEU A 242 -12.32 -7.64 -16.33
CA LEU A 242 -12.31 -6.17 -16.23
C LEU A 242 -12.89 -5.53 -17.49
N ASP A 243 -12.57 -6.08 -18.66
CA ASP A 243 -13.11 -5.60 -19.93
C ASP A 243 -14.64 -5.76 -19.98
N SER A 244 -15.17 -6.94 -19.61
CA SER A 244 -16.62 -7.20 -19.57
C SER A 244 -17.36 -6.30 -18.56
N LYS A 245 -16.69 -5.85 -17.50
CA LYS A 245 -17.23 -4.90 -16.50
C LYS A 245 -17.06 -3.44 -16.92
N GLY A 246 -16.42 -3.17 -18.07
CA GLY A 246 -16.14 -1.81 -18.56
C GLY A 246 -15.12 -1.04 -17.71
N THR A 247 -14.31 -1.74 -16.92
CA THR A 247 -13.23 -1.11 -16.13
C THR A 247 -12.00 -0.96 -16.98
N LYS A 248 -11.60 0.28 -17.27
CA LYS A 248 -10.36 0.58 -18.00
C LYS A 248 -9.15 0.29 -17.11
N PHE A 249 -8.13 -0.37 -17.65
CA PHE A 249 -6.92 -0.68 -16.89
C PHE A 249 -5.64 -0.55 -17.70
N VAL A 250 -4.52 -0.40 -16.99
CA VAL A 250 -3.15 -0.48 -17.48
C VAL A 250 -2.34 -1.27 -16.47
N ALA A 251 -1.73 -2.38 -16.88
CA ALA A 251 -0.91 -3.21 -15.99
C ALA A 251 0.25 -3.88 -16.74
N PRO A 252 1.42 -4.09 -16.09
CA PRO A 252 2.45 -4.97 -16.63
C PRO A 252 1.89 -6.38 -16.79
N ALA A 253 2.18 -7.00 -17.92
CA ALA A 253 1.78 -8.37 -18.21
C ALA A 253 2.42 -9.36 -17.24
N ASP A 254 1.73 -10.47 -17.01
CA ASP A 254 2.26 -11.60 -16.25
C ASP A 254 3.30 -12.39 -17.07
N ASP A 255 4.01 -13.33 -16.43
CA ASP A 255 5.00 -14.20 -17.09
C ASP A 255 4.30 -15.34 -17.88
N ASP A 256 3.44 -14.99 -18.84
CA ASP A 256 2.71 -15.93 -19.72
C ASP A 256 3.42 -16.06 -21.07
N ASP A 257 3.35 -17.24 -21.67
CA ASP A 257 4.01 -17.55 -22.95
C ASP A 257 3.54 -16.68 -24.11
N CYS A 258 2.29 -16.19 -24.08
CA CYS A 258 1.78 -15.27 -25.13
C CYS A 258 2.51 -13.93 -25.13
N TYR A 259 2.82 -13.38 -23.96
CA TYR A 259 3.57 -12.14 -23.85
C TYR A 259 5.06 -12.33 -24.14
N ALA A 260 5.64 -13.47 -23.71
CA ALA A 260 7.02 -13.82 -24.06
C ALA A 260 7.20 -13.92 -25.58
N ARG A 261 6.25 -14.54 -26.28
CA ARG A 261 6.24 -14.62 -27.75
C ARG A 261 6.14 -13.23 -28.37
N LEU A 262 5.24 -12.38 -27.89
CA LEU A 262 5.09 -11.02 -28.39
C LEU A 262 6.40 -10.22 -28.28
N ILE A 263 7.14 -10.36 -27.18
CA ILE A 263 8.45 -9.72 -27.01
C ILE A 263 9.45 -10.20 -28.08
N LEU A 264 9.47 -11.50 -28.39
CA LEU A 264 10.38 -12.10 -29.36
C LEU A 264 10.03 -11.72 -30.81
N GLU A 265 8.73 -11.57 -31.11
CA GLU A 265 8.21 -11.21 -32.44
C GLU A 265 8.30 -9.71 -32.73
N THR A 266 8.58 -8.86 -31.71
CA THR A 266 8.72 -7.41 -31.90
C THR A 266 10.15 -7.09 -32.34
N SER A 267 10.32 -6.63 -33.56
CA SER A 267 11.59 -6.28 -34.15
C SER A 267 12.15 -4.95 -33.59
N ASP A 268 13.45 -4.75 -33.69
CA ASP A 268 14.12 -3.59 -33.09
C ASP A 268 13.78 -2.26 -33.76
N ASP A 269 13.39 -2.27 -35.01
CA ASP A 269 12.95 -1.11 -35.80
C ASP A 269 11.54 -0.62 -35.45
N GLU A 270 10.72 -1.44 -34.78
CA GLU A 270 9.39 -1.04 -34.28
C GLU A 270 9.44 -0.14 -33.05
N PHE A 271 10.59 -0.11 -32.35
CA PHE A 271 10.70 0.64 -31.11
C PHE A 271 10.95 2.13 -31.35
N GLN A 272 10.18 2.96 -30.66
CA GLN A 272 10.33 4.41 -30.63
C GLN A 272 10.74 4.86 -29.22
N GLU A 273 11.55 5.92 -29.14
CA GLU A 273 11.95 6.49 -27.85
C GLU A 273 10.73 7.09 -27.15
N ALA A 274 10.52 6.72 -25.89
CA ALA A 274 9.47 7.30 -25.05
C ALA A 274 9.98 8.56 -24.36
N ASP A 275 9.09 9.53 -24.12
CA ASP A 275 9.40 10.72 -23.32
C ASP A 275 9.43 10.36 -21.82
N TYR A 276 10.35 9.45 -21.49
CA TYR A 276 10.60 9.00 -20.11
C TYR A 276 12.02 8.50 -19.96
N ARG A 277 12.66 8.88 -18.86
CA ARG A 277 14.04 8.51 -18.53
C ARG A 277 14.11 7.69 -17.26
N SER A 278 15.11 6.81 -17.18
CA SER A 278 15.47 6.12 -15.95
C SER A 278 16.04 7.11 -14.92
N LYS A 279 16.26 6.65 -13.69
CA LYS A 279 16.96 7.46 -12.66
C LYS A 279 18.38 7.86 -13.07
N ASP A 280 19.00 7.06 -13.93
CA ASP A 280 20.36 7.28 -14.48
C ASP A 280 20.33 8.12 -15.78
N GLY A 281 19.17 8.65 -16.19
CA GLY A 281 18.99 9.45 -17.40
C GLY A 281 18.87 8.67 -18.70
N GLU A 282 18.85 7.33 -18.67
CA GLU A 282 18.78 6.49 -19.87
C GLU A 282 17.35 6.43 -20.44
N PRO A 283 17.16 6.44 -21.77
CA PRO A 283 15.85 6.44 -22.42
C PRO A 283 15.17 5.08 -22.35
N PHE A 284 13.84 5.11 -22.29
CA PHE A 284 12.98 3.95 -22.54
C PHE A 284 12.54 3.93 -24.01
N PHE A 285 12.35 2.74 -24.54
CA PHE A 285 11.80 2.57 -25.89
C PHE A 285 10.53 1.73 -25.81
N ILE A 286 9.54 2.06 -26.64
CA ILE A 286 8.24 1.40 -26.68
C ILE A 286 7.87 1.01 -28.09
N ALA A 287 7.18 -0.13 -28.23
CA ALA A 287 6.55 -0.55 -29.49
C ALA A 287 5.10 -0.95 -29.20
N GLU A 288 4.15 -0.40 -29.96
CA GLU A 288 2.73 -0.78 -29.82
C GLU A 288 2.41 -2.01 -30.65
N ARG A 289 1.74 -2.96 -30.03
CA ARG A 289 1.25 -4.20 -30.65
C ARG A 289 -0.18 -4.49 -30.23
N GLY A 290 -0.90 -5.23 -31.05
CA GLY A 290 -2.15 -5.88 -30.65
C GLY A 290 -1.87 -7.30 -30.16
N ILE A 291 -2.54 -7.72 -29.11
CA ILE A 291 -2.50 -9.11 -28.65
C ILE A 291 -3.91 -9.70 -28.63
N CYS A 292 -4.06 -10.87 -29.24
CA CYS A 292 -5.26 -11.68 -29.10
C CYS A 292 -5.07 -12.65 -27.92
N LEU A 293 -5.82 -12.44 -26.86
CA LEU A 293 -5.83 -13.35 -25.71
C LEU A 293 -6.96 -14.36 -25.86
N HIS A 294 -6.75 -15.55 -25.33
CA HIS A 294 -7.72 -16.63 -25.34
C HIS A 294 -7.95 -17.13 -23.92
N ARG A 295 -9.21 -17.24 -23.51
CA ARG A 295 -9.61 -17.77 -22.22
C ARG A 295 -10.47 -19.02 -22.40
N LYS A 296 -10.11 -20.10 -21.70
CA LYS A 296 -10.96 -21.28 -21.58
C LYS A 296 -12.01 -21.02 -20.51
N LEU A 297 -13.27 -21.20 -20.81
CA LEU A 297 -14.35 -21.14 -19.84
C LEU A 297 -14.57 -22.55 -19.28
N ASP A 298 -14.53 -22.69 -17.93
CA ASP A 298 -14.88 -23.93 -17.25
C ASP A 298 -16.40 -24.09 -17.25
N GLY A 299 -16.92 -25.16 -17.87
CA GLY A 299 -18.33 -25.48 -17.92
C GLY A 299 -18.68 -26.57 -18.93
N GLU A 300 -19.94 -27.05 -18.94
CA GLU A 300 -20.44 -28.10 -19.84
C GLU A 300 -20.39 -27.72 -21.33
N GLU A 301 -20.44 -26.42 -21.64
CA GLU A 301 -20.15 -25.90 -22.98
C GLU A 301 -18.74 -25.29 -22.99
N ARG A 302 -17.78 -26.00 -23.58
CA ARG A 302 -16.42 -25.52 -23.86
C ARG A 302 -16.47 -24.40 -24.93
N ARG A 303 -16.74 -23.16 -24.49
CA ARG A 303 -16.60 -21.97 -25.34
C ARG A 303 -15.27 -21.31 -25.02
N ASP A 304 -14.41 -21.20 -26.01
CA ASP A 304 -13.22 -20.38 -25.92
C ASP A 304 -13.63 -18.92 -26.15
N GLU A 305 -13.35 -18.05 -25.19
CA GLU A 305 -13.49 -16.59 -25.35
C GLU A 305 -12.19 -16.03 -25.88
N SER A 306 -12.27 -15.17 -26.89
CA SER A 306 -11.10 -14.49 -27.45
C SER A 306 -11.36 -12.98 -27.53
N GLY A 307 -10.33 -12.17 -27.30
CA GLY A 307 -10.42 -10.73 -27.37
C GLY A 307 -9.09 -10.08 -27.72
N TRP A 308 -9.18 -8.92 -28.40
CA TRP A 308 -8.02 -8.11 -28.74
C TRP A 308 -7.80 -7.01 -27.73
N PHE A 309 -6.54 -6.90 -27.27
CA PHE A 309 -6.08 -5.90 -26.32
C PHE A 309 -4.86 -5.17 -26.85
N ARG A 310 -4.64 -3.97 -26.37
CA ARG A 310 -3.42 -3.21 -26.65
C ARG A 310 -2.29 -3.73 -25.78
N ALA A 311 -1.15 -3.93 -26.38
CA ALA A 311 0.07 -4.39 -25.71
C ALA A 311 1.22 -3.46 -26.09
N ILE A 312 1.85 -2.86 -25.12
CA ILE A 312 3.01 -2.00 -25.30
C ILE A 312 4.23 -2.79 -24.85
N VAL A 313 5.08 -3.17 -25.83
CA VAL A 313 6.37 -3.80 -25.53
C VAL A 313 7.36 -2.70 -25.15
N VAL A 314 7.97 -2.82 -23.99
CA VAL A 314 8.85 -1.80 -23.39
C VAL A 314 10.26 -2.32 -23.27
N LYS A 315 11.25 -1.59 -23.79
CA LYS A 315 12.68 -1.77 -23.48
C LYS A 315 13.05 -0.86 -22.30
N SER A 316 13.49 -1.46 -21.21
CA SER A 316 13.83 -0.77 -19.96
C SER A 316 15.31 -0.94 -19.64
N PRO A 317 16.09 0.15 -19.60
CA PRO A 317 17.50 0.09 -19.26
C PRO A 317 17.75 -0.48 -17.86
N SER A 318 16.93 -0.06 -16.89
CA SER A 318 17.05 -0.54 -15.52
C SER A 318 16.76 -2.03 -15.39
N LYS A 319 15.74 -2.53 -16.12
CA LYS A 319 15.44 -3.97 -16.16
C LYS A 319 16.54 -4.75 -16.86
N LEU A 320 17.10 -4.21 -17.93
CA LEU A 320 18.21 -4.86 -18.66
C LEU A 320 19.40 -5.10 -17.73
N LYS A 321 19.85 -4.08 -16.98
CA LYS A 321 20.92 -4.21 -15.99
C LYS A 321 20.65 -5.33 -14.97
N VAL A 322 19.42 -5.36 -14.44
CA VAL A 322 19.02 -6.38 -13.46
C VAL A 322 19.01 -7.79 -14.08
N ASP A 323 18.43 -7.93 -15.27
CA ASP A 323 18.34 -9.21 -15.97
C ASP A 323 19.73 -9.73 -16.35
N GLU A 324 20.63 -8.88 -16.83
CA GLU A 324 22.03 -9.20 -17.13
C GLU A 324 22.80 -9.67 -15.88
N MET A 325 22.70 -8.93 -14.77
CA MET A 325 23.34 -9.33 -13.50
C MET A 325 22.82 -10.67 -13.00
N LYS A 326 21.51 -10.89 -13.05
CA LYS A 326 20.89 -12.16 -12.67
C LYS A 326 21.38 -13.29 -13.56
N ARG A 327 21.39 -13.06 -14.87
CA ARG A 327 21.84 -14.05 -15.86
C ARG A 327 23.32 -14.40 -15.70
N ALA A 328 24.18 -13.41 -15.53
CA ALA A 328 25.61 -13.63 -15.28
C ALA A 328 25.83 -14.53 -14.06
N LYS A 329 25.11 -14.26 -12.95
CA LYS A 329 25.18 -15.09 -11.75
C LYS A 329 24.64 -16.52 -11.97
N GLU A 330 23.56 -16.69 -12.74
CA GLU A 330 23.01 -18.00 -13.09
C GLU A 330 24.04 -18.81 -13.92
N ILE A 331 24.60 -18.21 -14.96
CA ILE A 331 25.65 -18.81 -15.81
C ILE A 331 26.85 -19.23 -14.97
N GLU A 332 27.38 -18.31 -14.15
CA GLU A 332 28.51 -18.61 -13.24
C GLU A 332 28.20 -19.80 -12.31
N THR A 333 26.99 -19.83 -11.75
CA THR A 333 26.55 -20.91 -10.85
C THR A 333 26.47 -22.26 -11.59
N ILE A 334 25.94 -22.27 -12.81
CA ILE A 334 25.85 -23.47 -13.63
C ILE A 334 27.25 -23.96 -14.02
N ASP A 335 28.10 -23.09 -14.54
CA ASP A 335 29.46 -23.42 -14.95
C ASP A 335 30.30 -23.93 -13.78
N ALA A 336 30.23 -23.28 -12.63
CA ALA A 336 30.93 -23.75 -11.44
C ALA A 336 30.47 -25.14 -11.01
N TRP A 337 29.15 -25.40 -11.02
CA TRP A 337 28.61 -26.72 -10.66
C TRP A 337 29.00 -27.81 -11.66
N LEU A 338 28.91 -27.53 -12.97
CA LEU A 338 29.27 -28.49 -14.02
C LEU A 338 30.75 -28.87 -13.94
N ARG A 339 31.64 -27.88 -13.78
CA ARG A 339 33.08 -28.12 -13.60
C ARG A 339 33.40 -28.87 -12.32
N ASP A 340 32.76 -28.53 -11.20
CA ASP A 340 32.94 -29.21 -9.92
C ASP A 340 32.49 -30.69 -9.99
N VAL A 341 31.38 -30.98 -10.67
CA VAL A 341 30.97 -32.36 -10.90
C VAL A 341 31.98 -33.12 -11.72
N ARG A 342 32.42 -32.56 -12.87
CA ARG A 342 33.40 -33.20 -13.78
C ARG A 342 34.76 -33.41 -13.13
N ASP A 343 35.32 -32.40 -12.50
CA ASP A 343 36.74 -32.38 -12.10
C ASP A 343 36.92 -32.93 -10.67
N ASN A 344 35.99 -32.72 -9.79
CA ASN A 344 36.13 -33.01 -8.37
C ASN A 344 35.25 -34.14 -7.84
N LYS A 345 34.10 -34.43 -8.44
CA LYS A 345 33.12 -35.35 -7.85
C LYS A 345 32.96 -36.66 -8.60
N ILE A 346 32.96 -36.65 -9.95
CA ILE A 346 32.68 -37.82 -10.76
C ILE A 346 33.62 -38.98 -10.36
N ASN A 347 33.11 -40.21 -10.32
CA ASN A 347 33.77 -41.44 -9.87
C ASN A 347 34.29 -41.42 -8.42
N LYS A 348 33.90 -40.46 -7.60
CA LYS A 348 34.23 -40.40 -6.17
C LYS A 348 32.99 -40.56 -5.30
N ARG A 349 33.12 -41.30 -4.19
CA ARG A 349 32.05 -41.52 -3.21
C ARG A 349 30.74 -41.95 -3.90
N ARG A 350 29.62 -41.27 -3.68
CA ARG A 350 28.30 -41.55 -4.26
C ARG A 350 28.22 -41.25 -5.77
N TYR A 351 29.07 -40.35 -6.28
CA TYR A 351 29.16 -40.01 -7.70
C TYR A 351 29.80 -41.11 -8.56
N LYS A 352 30.05 -42.30 -8.01
CA LYS A 352 30.40 -43.53 -8.75
C LYS A 352 29.19 -44.21 -9.40
N ARG A 353 27.96 -43.87 -8.95
CA ARG A 353 26.73 -44.51 -9.41
C ARG A 353 26.05 -43.62 -10.43
N PHE A 354 25.72 -44.19 -11.58
CA PHE A 354 25.03 -43.51 -12.67
C PHE A 354 23.73 -42.86 -12.18
N ASP A 355 22.83 -43.66 -11.57
CA ASP A 355 21.53 -43.18 -11.06
C ASP A 355 21.66 -42.00 -10.07
N TYR A 356 22.75 -41.97 -9.30
CA TYR A 356 22.97 -40.88 -8.35
C TYR A 356 23.35 -39.58 -9.05
N VAL A 357 24.23 -39.66 -10.06
CA VAL A 357 24.65 -38.50 -10.83
C VAL A 357 23.48 -37.93 -11.62
N ASP A 358 22.70 -38.76 -12.28
CA ASP A 358 21.54 -38.35 -13.06
C ASP A 358 20.49 -37.64 -12.18
N LYS A 359 20.13 -38.20 -11.03
CA LYS A 359 19.26 -37.54 -10.05
C LYS A 359 19.84 -36.19 -9.53
N ARG A 360 21.16 -36.07 -9.42
CA ARG A 360 21.79 -34.82 -9.01
C ARG A 360 21.75 -33.75 -10.10
N ILE A 361 21.82 -34.13 -11.38
CA ILE A 361 21.60 -33.27 -12.53
C ILE A 361 20.15 -32.73 -12.46
N ASP A 362 19.17 -33.58 -12.33
CA ASP A 362 17.75 -33.21 -12.27
C ASP A 362 17.46 -32.29 -11.08
N ALA A 363 18.02 -32.60 -9.92
CA ALA A 363 17.87 -31.78 -8.72
C ALA A 363 18.52 -30.39 -8.86
N PHE A 364 19.69 -30.30 -9.51
CA PHE A 364 20.36 -29.02 -9.73
C PHE A 364 19.60 -28.15 -10.73
N PHE A 365 19.14 -28.73 -11.83
CA PHE A 365 18.37 -28.05 -12.85
C PHE A 365 16.87 -28.01 -12.55
N SER A 366 16.46 -28.06 -11.28
CA SER A 366 15.08 -27.86 -10.85
C SER A 366 14.78 -26.39 -10.53
N GLY A 367 13.50 -26.04 -10.39
CA GLY A 367 13.06 -24.70 -10.05
C GLY A 367 13.51 -23.65 -11.08
N PRO A 368 14.14 -22.55 -10.68
CA PRO A 368 14.51 -21.45 -11.58
C PRO A 368 15.44 -21.86 -12.73
N LEU A 369 16.26 -22.89 -12.54
CA LEU A 369 17.24 -23.35 -13.53
C LEU A 369 16.68 -24.41 -14.50
N CYS A 370 15.40 -24.80 -14.39
CA CYS A 370 14.83 -25.87 -15.19
C CYS A 370 14.93 -25.63 -16.72
N LYS A 371 14.78 -24.37 -17.15
CA LYS A 371 14.93 -23.97 -18.56
C LYS A 371 16.37 -24.15 -19.07
N CYS A 372 17.36 -24.00 -18.19
CA CYS A 372 18.78 -24.14 -18.53
C CYS A 372 19.21 -25.59 -18.74
N ARG A 373 18.47 -26.59 -18.23
CA ARG A 373 18.83 -28.01 -18.39
C ARG A 373 18.97 -28.42 -19.87
N LYS A 374 18.02 -28.02 -20.71
CA LYS A 374 18.05 -28.31 -22.15
C LYS A 374 19.14 -27.53 -22.88
N ILE A 375 19.40 -26.32 -22.44
CA ILE A 375 20.43 -25.42 -23.03
C ILE A 375 21.83 -25.96 -22.77
N TYR A 376 22.12 -26.36 -21.52
CA TYR A 376 23.43 -26.88 -21.14
C TYR A 376 23.58 -28.38 -21.39
N ASN A 377 22.50 -29.12 -21.63
CA ASN A 377 22.45 -30.51 -21.98
C ASN A 377 23.48 -31.42 -21.25
N PRO A 378 23.52 -31.40 -19.89
CA PRO A 378 24.46 -32.18 -19.12
C PRO A 378 24.14 -33.67 -19.28
N ARG A 379 25.17 -34.49 -19.51
CA ARG A 379 25.05 -35.94 -19.71
C ARG A 379 26.06 -36.71 -18.86
N VAL A 380 25.60 -37.82 -18.31
CA VAL A 380 26.46 -38.83 -17.70
C VAL A 380 26.41 -40.09 -18.57
N THR A 381 27.54 -40.71 -18.82
CA THR A 381 27.67 -41.93 -19.61
C THR A 381 28.66 -42.88 -18.95
N GLY A 382 28.63 -44.18 -19.31
CA GLY A 382 29.53 -45.21 -18.78
C GLY A 382 28.90 -46.01 -17.64
N ASP A 383 29.67 -46.96 -17.13
CA ASP A 383 29.26 -47.89 -16.07
C ASP A 383 29.67 -47.35 -14.68
N ASP A 384 29.00 -47.85 -13.63
CA ASP A 384 29.29 -47.50 -12.25
C ASP A 384 30.79 -47.61 -11.93
N GLY A 385 31.36 -46.51 -11.45
CA GLY A 385 32.77 -46.39 -11.13
C GLY A 385 33.69 -45.96 -12.31
N ARG A 386 33.14 -45.89 -13.54
CA ARG A 386 33.83 -45.42 -14.76
C ARG A 386 32.96 -44.47 -15.57
N LEU A 387 32.31 -43.54 -14.87
CA LEU A 387 31.42 -42.56 -15.49
C LEU A 387 32.20 -41.43 -16.17
N ALA A 388 31.70 -40.97 -17.32
CA ALA A 388 32.09 -39.70 -17.95
C ALA A 388 30.95 -38.68 -17.78
N PHE A 389 31.31 -37.46 -17.43
CA PHE A 389 30.37 -36.35 -17.30
C PHE A 389 30.71 -35.26 -18.31
N THR A 390 29.81 -34.94 -19.20
CA THR A 390 29.98 -33.97 -20.27
C THR A 390 28.76 -33.05 -20.35
N TRP A 391 28.93 -31.91 -20.98
CA TRP A 391 27.83 -31.01 -21.36
C TRP A 391 28.15 -30.29 -22.65
N SER A 392 27.11 -29.81 -23.32
CA SER A 392 27.21 -28.97 -24.51
C SER A 392 26.22 -27.83 -24.41
N VAL A 393 26.64 -26.62 -24.75
CA VAL A 393 25.75 -25.45 -24.72
C VAL A 393 25.11 -25.29 -26.09
N ASP A 394 23.78 -25.22 -26.12
CA ASP A 394 23.02 -24.80 -27.29
C ASP A 394 22.99 -23.26 -27.33
N GLU A 395 23.88 -22.68 -28.10
CA GLU A 395 24.05 -21.21 -28.19
C GLU A 395 22.78 -20.52 -28.75
N GLU A 396 22.07 -21.13 -29.69
CA GLU A 396 20.83 -20.56 -30.22
C GLU A 396 19.73 -20.56 -29.17
N ALA A 397 19.60 -21.63 -28.40
CA ALA A 397 18.64 -21.70 -27.31
C ALA A 397 19.02 -20.74 -26.17
N LEU A 398 20.31 -20.53 -25.92
CA LEU A 398 20.79 -19.54 -24.96
C LEU A 398 20.45 -18.12 -25.42
N GLN A 399 20.69 -17.80 -26.69
CA GLN A 399 20.32 -16.48 -27.25
C GLN A 399 18.81 -16.24 -27.17
N ARG A 400 17.99 -17.25 -27.46
CA ARG A 400 16.51 -17.16 -27.31
C ARG A 400 16.09 -16.93 -25.86
N LEU A 401 16.83 -17.47 -24.89
CA LEU A 401 16.57 -17.23 -23.46
C LEU A 401 16.98 -15.80 -23.04
N ILE A 402 18.00 -15.22 -23.66
CA ILE A 402 18.53 -13.88 -23.36
C ILE A 402 17.72 -12.77 -24.06
N ALA A 403 17.20 -13.02 -25.26
CA ALA A 403 16.54 -12.02 -26.11
C ALA A 403 15.40 -11.20 -25.42
N PRO A 404 14.62 -11.74 -24.48
CA PRO A 404 13.64 -10.98 -23.72
C PRO A 404 14.23 -10.08 -22.63
N SER A 405 15.55 -10.17 -22.34
CA SER A 405 16.17 -9.41 -21.24
C SER A 405 15.97 -7.90 -21.45
N GLY A 406 15.63 -7.21 -20.38
CA GLY A 406 15.37 -5.78 -20.41
C GLY A 406 14.00 -5.41 -21.00
N LYS A 407 13.23 -6.36 -21.51
CA LYS A 407 11.92 -6.11 -22.11
C LYS A 407 10.79 -6.58 -21.18
N TYR A 408 9.62 -5.94 -21.28
CA TYR A 408 8.36 -6.36 -20.67
C TYR A 408 7.18 -5.81 -21.46
N VAL A 409 6.00 -6.34 -21.20
CA VAL A 409 4.77 -5.89 -21.88
C VAL A 409 3.89 -5.14 -20.88
N VAL A 410 3.25 -4.07 -21.31
CA VAL A 410 2.16 -3.40 -20.61
C VAL A 410 0.88 -3.67 -21.39
N VAL A 411 -0.15 -4.17 -20.73
CA VAL A 411 -1.46 -4.49 -21.35
C VAL A 411 -2.50 -3.49 -20.92
N SER A 412 -3.39 -3.12 -21.86
CA SER A 412 -4.52 -2.24 -21.61
C SER A 412 -5.72 -2.63 -22.48
N ASN A 413 -6.93 -2.43 -21.93
CA ASN A 413 -8.19 -2.52 -22.70
C ASN A 413 -8.70 -1.14 -23.17
N GLN A 414 -7.91 -0.09 -23.06
CA GLN A 414 -8.27 1.23 -23.58
C GLN A 414 -8.26 1.22 -25.13
N ARG A 415 -9.44 1.39 -25.72
CA ARG A 415 -9.63 1.33 -27.18
C ARG A 415 -9.79 2.72 -27.83
N ASP A 416 -9.73 3.80 -27.01
CA ASP A 416 -9.82 5.17 -27.53
C ASP A 416 -8.58 5.50 -28.38
N PRO A 417 -8.74 5.83 -29.66
CA PRO A 417 -7.63 6.20 -30.55
C PRO A 417 -6.87 7.46 -30.10
N ALA A 418 -7.51 8.32 -29.29
CA ALA A 418 -6.87 9.51 -28.74
C ALA A 418 -5.83 9.19 -27.67
N VAL A 419 -5.89 8.00 -27.05
CA VAL A 419 -4.90 7.52 -26.07
C VAL A 419 -3.75 6.85 -26.82
N SER A 420 -2.59 7.49 -26.85
CA SER A 420 -1.41 6.95 -27.54
C SER A 420 -0.74 5.80 -26.76
N ALA A 421 0.14 5.05 -27.42
CA ALA A 421 1.01 4.05 -26.75
C ALA A 421 1.88 4.68 -25.65
N ALA A 422 2.36 5.89 -25.90
CA ALA A 422 3.14 6.66 -24.92
C ALA A 422 2.31 6.99 -23.67
N ASP A 423 1.03 7.36 -23.82
CA ASP A 423 0.13 7.63 -22.69
C ASP A 423 -0.10 6.39 -21.83
N ILE A 424 -0.32 5.22 -22.45
CA ILE A 424 -0.46 3.95 -21.74
C ILE A 424 0.82 3.61 -20.97
N PHE A 425 1.98 3.75 -21.62
CA PHE A 425 3.27 3.51 -20.98
C PHE A 425 3.49 4.47 -19.81
N LEU A 426 3.34 5.79 -20.00
CA LEU A 426 3.51 6.80 -18.94
C LEU A 426 2.53 6.59 -17.79
N THR A 427 1.30 6.20 -18.11
CA THR A 427 0.28 5.83 -17.10
C THR A 427 0.77 4.67 -16.24
N SER A 428 1.36 3.63 -16.82
CA SER A 428 1.92 2.50 -16.08
C SER A 428 3.04 2.89 -15.11
N ARG A 429 3.74 4.03 -15.36
CA ARG A 429 4.85 4.52 -14.53
C ARG A 429 4.41 5.33 -13.31
N ARG A 430 3.15 5.74 -13.23
CA ARG A 430 2.62 6.55 -12.11
C ARG A 430 2.45 5.79 -10.79
N ARG A 431 2.83 4.51 -10.73
CA ARG A 431 2.71 3.65 -9.52
C ARG A 431 3.64 4.03 -8.36
N SER A 432 4.70 4.79 -8.60
CA SER A 432 5.74 5.06 -7.58
C SER A 432 5.21 5.69 -6.28
N HIS A 433 4.07 6.37 -6.32
CA HIS A 433 3.47 7.00 -5.14
C HIS A 433 2.89 6.00 -4.14
N ILE A 434 2.36 4.86 -4.62
CA ILE A 434 1.69 3.87 -3.75
C ILE A 434 2.68 3.19 -2.79
N GLU A 435 3.91 2.89 -3.24
CA GLU A 435 4.92 2.24 -2.41
C GLU A 435 5.24 3.04 -1.14
N THR A 436 5.29 4.37 -1.25
CA THR A 436 5.51 5.26 -0.12
C THR A 436 4.32 5.21 0.85
N ARG A 437 3.08 5.17 0.35
CA ARG A 437 1.87 5.07 1.17
C ARG A 437 1.78 3.73 1.89
N MET A 438 2.07 2.62 1.19
CA MET A 438 2.11 1.27 1.79
C MET A 438 3.20 1.17 2.85
N ARG A 439 4.37 1.77 2.64
CA ARG A 439 5.44 1.83 3.64
C ARG A 439 4.99 2.60 4.90
N TYR A 440 4.31 3.73 4.73
CA TYR A 440 3.80 4.53 5.84
C TYR A 440 2.77 3.72 6.66
N LEU A 441 1.82 3.07 6.00
CA LEU A 441 0.84 2.19 6.63
C LEU A 441 1.50 1.12 7.52
N LYS A 442 2.55 0.46 7.01
CA LYS A 442 3.25 -0.61 7.73
C LYS A 442 4.11 -0.11 8.90
N SER A 443 4.77 1.04 8.73
CA SER A 443 5.84 1.46 9.65
C SER A 443 5.41 2.51 10.66
N GLN A 444 4.66 3.52 10.24
CA GLN A 444 4.36 4.68 11.08
C GLN A 444 3.06 4.50 11.89
N LEU A 445 2.03 3.93 11.28
CA LEU A 445 0.75 3.69 11.96
C LEU A 445 0.79 2.49 12.91
N LYS A 446 1.94 1.81 13.01
CA LYS A 446 2.27 0.74 13.97
C LYS A 446 1.10 -0.22 14.23
N VAL A 447 0.68 -0.93 13.18
CA VAL A 447 -0.39 -1.94 13.33
C VAL A 447 0.00 -3.04 14.32
N ARG A 448 1.30 -3.19 14.63
CA ARG A 448 1.83 -4.23 15.52
C ARG A 448 2.34 -3.66 16.86
N PRO A 449 2.23 -4.43 17.94
CA PRO A 449 1.57 -5.75 18.05
C PRO A 449 0.03 -5.62 18.06
N VAL A 450 -0.66 -6.58 17.43
CA VAL A 450 -2.12 -6.72 17.49
C VAL A 450 -2.47 -7.78 18.51
N PHE A 451 -3.24 -7.41 19.54
CA PHE A 451 -3.69 -8.28 20.61
C PHE A 451 -5.20 -8.59 20.48
N LEU A 452 -5.69 -8.75 19.26
CA LEU A 452 -7.09 -9.03 18.95
C LEU A 452 -7.21 -10.46 18.41
N GLU A 453 -8.20 -11.20 18.88
CA GLU A 453 -8.49 -12.56 18.44
C GLU A 453 -9.68 -12.61 17.48
N SER A 454 -10.66 -11.73 17.64
CA SER A 454 -11.85 -11.66 16.78
C SER A 454 -11.51 -11.11 15.38
N ASP A 455 -11.87 -11.85 14.33
CA ASP A 455 -11.69 -11.44 12.93
C ASP A 455 -12.38 -10.10 12.63
N MET A 456 -13.58 -9.85 13.19
CA MET A 456 -14.28 -8.59 13.00
C MET A 456 -13.56 -7.42 13.66
N ARG A 457 -13.01 -7.60 14.86
CA ARG A 457 -12.20 -6.55 15.53
C ARG A 457 -10.89 -6.30 14.78
N ILE A 458 -10.26 -7.33 14.23
CA ILE A 458 -9.06 -7.21 13.40
C ILE A 458 -9.39 -6.42 12.12
N ARG A 459 -10.50 -6.73 11.43
CA ARG A 459 -10.98 -5.98 10.27
C ARG A 459 -11.24 -4.51 10.62
N GLY A 460 -11.91 -4.25 11.75
CA GLY A 460 -12.20 -2.90 12.23
C GLY A 460 -10.93 -2.10 12.56
N LEU A 461 -9.94 -2.70 13.21
CA LEU A 461 -8.67 -2.05 13.50
C LEU A 461 -7.88 -1.74 12.22
N ALA A 462 -7.86 -2.66 11.28
CA ALA A 462 -7.25 -2.44 9.97
C ALA A 462 -7.95 -1.32 9.20
N PHE A 463 -9.28 -1.22 9.31
CA PHE A 463 -10.08 -0.14 8.73
C PHE A 463 -9.74 1.22 9.36
N VAL A 464 -9.72 1.32 10.70
CA VAL A 464 -9.30 2.53 11.41
C VAL A 464 -7.89 2.95 11.00
N THR A 465 -6.99 2.00 10.79
CA THR A 465 -5.63 2.27 10.34
C THR A 465 -5.61 2.82 8.91
N ASN A 466 -6.49 2.32 8.03
CA ASN A 466 -6.67 2.90 6.70
C ASN A 466 -7.25 4.32 6.76
N LEU A 467 -8.24 4.58 7.62
CA LEU A 467 -8.75 5.94 7.83
C LEU A 467 -7.67 6.90 8.33
N ALA A 468 -6.78 6.44 9.21
CA ALA A 468 -5.62 7.23 9.63
C ALA A 468 -4.67 7.53 8.46
N LEU A 469 -4.46 6.57 7.55
CA LEU A 469 -3.71 6.81 6.32
C LEU A 469 -4.40 7.84 5.41
N VAL A 470 -5.73 7.77 5.26
CA VAL A 470 -6.51 8.78 4.50
C VAL A 470 -6.28 10.17 5.08
N VAL A 471 -6.39 10.33 6.39
CA VAL A 471 -6.17 11.63 7.07
C VAL A 471 -4.73 12.13 6.87
N TYR A 472 -3.75 11.25 6.98
CA TYR A 472 -2.34 11.59 6.72
C TYR A 472 -2.11 12.06 5.28
N CYS A 473 -2.65 11.32 4.31
CA CYS A 473 -2.52 11.64 2.89
C CYS A 473 -3.30 12.91 2.52
N LEU A 474 -4.46 13.14 3.15
CA LEU A 474 -5.23 14.37 3.00
C LEU A 474 -4.43 15.59 3.48
N LEU A 475 -3.80 15.48 4.65
CA LEU A 475 -2.93 16.55 5.16
C LEU A 475 -1.76 16.81 4.22
N ASP A 476 -1.08 15.77 3.71
CA ASP A 476 0.00 15.90 2.72
C ASP A 476 -0.48 16.60 1.43
N HIS A 477 -1.69 16.27 0.95
CA HIS A 477 -2.31 16.94 -0.18
C HIS A 477 -2.60 18.42 0.10
N MET A 478 -3.17 18.72 1.27
CA MET A 478 -3.47 20.10 1.68
C MET A 478 -2.20 20.94 1.84
N LEU A 479 -1.12 20.40 2.40
CA LEU A 479 0.18 21.06 2.50
C LEU A 479 0.72 21.44 1.11
N LYS A 480 0.72 20.49 0.18
CA LYS A 480 1.16 20.72 -1.20
C LYS A 480 0.32 21.79 -1.90
N LYS A 481 -1.00 21.73 -1.75
CA LYS A 481 -1.94 22.70 -2.32
C LYS A 481 -1.74 24.10 -1.73
N ALA A 482 -1.37 24.18 -0.45
CA ALA A 482 -1.03 25.43 0.22
C ALA A 482 0.39 25.93 -0.09
N GLY A 483 1.21 25.20 -0.88
CA GLY A 483 2.60 25.54 -1.17
C GLY A 483 3.48 25.50 0.09
N ILE A 484 3.24 24.53 0.97
CA ILE A 484 4.02 24.28 2.18
C ILE A 484 4.94 23.08 1.89
N ASP A 485 6.25 23.29 1.95
CA ASP A 485 7.25 22.29 1.55
C ASP A 485 7.54 21.23 2.64
N GLU A 486 7.15 21.52 3.89
CA GLU A 486 7.33 20.61 5.02
C GLU A 486 6.52 19.32 4.82
N SER A 487 7.14 18.18 5.08
CA SER A 487 6.44 16.91 5.10
C SER A 487 5.52 16.79 6.33
N VAL A 488 4.47 15.98 6.22
CA VAL A 488 3.57 15.70 7.37
C VAL A 488 4.34 15.22 8.59
N ARG A 489 5.43 14.45 8.40
CA ARG A 489 6.26 13.95 9.48
C ARG A 489 7.02 15.07 10.19
N GLU A 490 7.63 15.97 9.46
CA GLU A 490 8.31 17.15 10.02
C GLU A 490 7.32 18.02 10.77
N LEU A 491 6.16 18.25 10.16
CA LEU A 491 5.10 19.01 10.78
C LEU A 491 4.62 18.37 12.11
N PHE A 492 4.47 17.05 12.19
CA PHE A 492 4.11 16.37 13.45
C PHE A 492 5.19 16.54 14.53
N LEU A 493 6.47 16.59 14.16
CA LEU A 493 7.57 16.87 15.10
C LEU A 493 7.58 18.32 15.57
N ASP A 494 7.22 19.27 14.71
CA ASP A 494 7.14 20.68 15.09
C ASP A 494 6.00 20.94 16.08
N PHE A 495 4.92 20.18 15.99
CA PHE A 495 3.75 20.28 16.87
C PHE A 495 3.90 19.46 18.17
N ASP A 496 4.92 18.64 18.34
CA ASP A 496 5.00 17.61 19.41
C ASP A 496 4.97 18.16 20.85
N GLN A 497 5.38 19.41 21.06
CA GLN A 497 5.48 20.04 22.38
C GLN A 497 4.28 20.93 22.74
N ILE A 498 3.27 21.04 21.88
CA ILE A 498 2.09 21.84 22.19
C ILE A 498 1.33 21.20 23.34
N ALA A 499 0.96 22.02 24.34
CA ALA A 499 0.24 21.57 25.51
C ALA A 499 -1.07 22.34 25.71
N LEU A 500 -2.08 21.67 26.24
CA LEU A 500 -3.32 22.27 26.73
C LEU A 500 -3.24 22.39 28.24
N THR A 501 -3.32 23.60 28.72
CA THR A 501 -3.27 23.92 30.14
C THR A 501 -4.63 24.40 30.63
N LYS A 502 -5.09 23.80 31.73
CA LYS A 502 -6.27 24.24 32.47
C LYS A 502 -5.87 24.83 33.81
N ALA A 503 -6.43 25.95 34.09
CA ALA A 503 -6.23 26.62 35.37
C ALA A 503 -7.59 26.98 35.98
N LYS A 504 -7.74 26.73 37.28
CA LYS A 504 -8.90 27.16 38.05
C LYS A 504 -8.60 28.43 38.78
N LEU A 505 -9.36 29.47 38.50
CA LEU A 505 -9.27 30.78 39.15
C LEU A 505 -9.86 30.70 40.57
N PRO A 506 -9.48 31.66 41.46
CA PRO A 506 -10.05 31.73 42.82
C PRO A 506 -11.56 31.89 42.89
N ASN A 507 -12.18 32.49 41.86
CA ASN A 507 -13.63 32.59 41.72
C ASN A 507 -14.32 31.31 41.24
N GLY A 508 -13.56 30.23 41.05
CA GLY A 508 -14.05 28.94 40.60
C GLY A 508 -14.16 28.79 39.07
N ALA A 509 -13.94 29.84 38.29
CA ALA A 509 -13.94 29.76 36.85
C ALA A 509 -12.75 28.95 36.32
N GLU A 510 -12.96 28.14 35.27
CA GLU A 510 -11.90 27.42 34.59
C GLU A 510 -11.50 28.16 33.32
N VAL A 511 -10.20 28.29 33.13
CA VAL A 511 -9.57 28.92 31.94
C VAL A 511 -8.69 27.87 31.27
N SER A 512 -8.87 27.69 29.97
CA SER A 512 -8.01 26.85 29.14
C SER A 512 -7.10 27.68 28.28
N HIS A 513 -5.83 27.30 28.18
CA HIS A 513 -4.83 27.99 27.37
C HIS A 513 -3.94 26.98 26.64
N VAL A 514 -3.56 27.29 25.41
CA VAL A 514 -2.62 26.48 24.62
C VAL A 514 -1.21 27.02 24.84
N GLU A 515 -0.34 26.18 25.37
CA GLU A 515 1.07 26.52 25.60
C GLU A 515 1.96 25.96 24.48
N ASN A 516 3.09 26.59 24.25
CA ASN A 516 4.09 26.24 23.25
C ASN A 516 3.60 26.35 21.79
N ALA A 517 2.41 26.88 21.55
CA ALA A 517 1.94 27.16 20.20
C ALA A 517 2.53 28.51 19.72
N LEU A 518 3.53 28.42 18.86
CA LEU A 518 4.23 29.58 18.27
C LEU A 518 3.41 30.19 17.12
N PRO A 519 3.67 31.46 16.72
CA PRO A 519 3.02 32.06 15.55
C PRO A 519 3.13 31.26 14.27
N PHE A 520 4.18 30.47 14.13
CA PHE A 520 4.35 29.51 13.04
C PHE A 520 3.21 28.47 12.97
N HIS A 521 2.83 27.85 14.09
CA HIS A 521 1.76 26.85 14.13
C HIS A 521 0.41 27.44 13.70
N TYR A 522 0.10 28.65 14.17
CA TYR A 522 -1.13 29.33 13.77
C TYR A 522 -1.14 29.71 12.28
N ARG A 523 0.01 30.11 11.72
CA ARG A 523 0.12 30.36 10.27
C ARG A 523 -0.09 29.11 9.44
N ILE A 524 0.39 27.93 9.89
CA ILE A 524 0.11 26.67 9.22
C ILE A 524 -1.38 26.35 9.25
N LEU A 525 -2.03 26.45 10.43
CA LEU A 525 -3.48 26.22 10.54
C LEU A 525 -4.28 27.18 9.65
N ASP A 526 -3.92 28.46 9.61
CA ASP A 526 -4.56 29.46 8.77
C ASP A 526 -4.45 29.12 7.28
N ARG A 527 -3.23 28.84 6.80
CA ARG A 527 -2.98 28.45 5.41
C ARG A 527 -3.70 27.18 4.99
N LEU A 528 -3.94 26.26 5.91
CA LEU A 528 -4.69 25.03 5.69
C LEU A 528 -6.22 25.22 5.85
N GLY A 529 -6.69 26.42 6.24
CA GLY A 529 -8.10 26.65 6.54
C GLY A 529 -8.61 25.92 7.80
N LEU A 530 -7.70 25.61 8.73
CA LEU A 530 -7.96 24.85 9.95
C LEU A 530 -8.06 25.73 11.21
N LEU A 531 -8.02 27.06 11.06
CA LEU A 531 -8.13 28.02 12.15
C LEU A 531 -9.60 28.18 12.56
N ILE A 532 -10.10 27.26 13.41
CA ILE A 532 -11.44 27.35 14.00
C ILE A 532 -11.39 28.14 15.31
N GLY A 533 -12.52 28.75 15.69
CA GLY A 533 -12.62 29.82 16.71
C GLY A 533 -11.95 29.57 18.07
N GLU A 534 -11.85 28.32 18.54
CA GLU A 534 -11.16 27.91 19.77
C GLU A 534 -9.62 28.02 19.70
N TYR A 535 -9.05 28.09 18.49
CA TYR A 535 -7.62 28.09 18.20
C TYR A 535 -7.09 29.45 17.70
N ARG A 536 -7.83 30.53 17.95
CA ARG A 536 -7.29 31.86 17.64
C ARG A 536 -6.17 32.20 18.63
N PRO A 537 -5.06 32.78 18.15
CA PRO A 537 -4.04 33.30 19.06
C PRO A 537 -4.69 34.27 20.03
N PRO A 538 -4.26 34.33 21.30
CA PRO A 538 -4.68 35.37 22.20
C PRO A 538 -4.44 36.72 21.49
N GLN A 539 -5.46 37.58 21.45
CA GLN A 539 -5.29 38.92 20.93
C GLN A 539 -4.24 39.65 21.80
N ALA A 540 -3.19 40.15 21.17
CA ALA A 540 -2.10 40.88 21.85
C ALA A 540 -2.58 42.17 22.49
#